data_f64ac2522b373986b21baea0631c072a
#
_entry.id   f64ac2522b373986b21baea0631c072a
#
_cell.length_a   1.000
_cell.length_b   1.000
_cell.length_c   1.000
_cell.angle_alpha   90.00
_cell.angle_beta   90.00
_cell.angle_gamma   90.00
#
_symmetry.space_group_name_H-M   'P 1'
#
loop_
_entity.id
_entity.type
_entity.pdbx_description
1 polymer ?
#
loop_
_entity_poly.entity_id
_entity_poly.type
_entity_poly.pdbx_seq_one_letter_code
_entity_poly.pdbx_strand_id
1 'polypeptide(L)'
;MSFEQSADDSTVGVLKKTTREMPRNVAIVGGGVSGLGLAWALQHSPERFDFRLFEARSRIGGNAVTADMPQGDGTSIPFDISVTACIPSVYHHILQFMQENDLDLVDTRFSYSVRYKGEIYAHDFDSDIRRNLRPEIARFQKLLRLLKWFGRLTRSRSRLLNALNPFNYVSMGFVLNLGRFSGDFRYKVLKPMFVNFLMATNVFDMPVSLFSRYLEFFDIESATPMQTWDQGTRRIYEALSASFKDKIYLDRPVRRVYRRQSEVVVEDENGKTETFDEIVFACNANQTLMILEKPTFLESYLLSSIRYESELHNHTIVHSDASVLPENDVAPLATRSNHIEQYGVRPDNYEITYIMHNQQPWANRSDKPCLVTYNPISHIDEEKVIKKWWFQHIVHDVFHVSFLIHMFRFVQGKKRTWHCGAHTLINSQETCFVSGLATARQLGADYPFRDPETRKWFNYYGRMMYGWRFRKA
;
A
#
# COMPACT_ATOMS: atom_id res chain seq x y z
N MET A 1 -80.91 6.82 -30.44
CA MET A 1 -80.31 6.59 -31.76
C MET A 1 -78.87 6.44 -31.54
N SER A 2 -78.48 5.22 -31.47
CA SER A 2 -77.72 4.40 -32.51
C SER A 2 -76.25 4.75 -32.55
N PHE A 3 -75.48 3.87 -32.16
CA PHE A 3 -74.69 2.73 -32.73
C PHE A 3 -73.25 2.96 -32.49
N GLU A 4 -72.55 2.06 -31.79
CA GLU A 4 -71.63 1.01 -32.32
C GLU A 4 -70.27 1.56 -32.76
N GLN A 5 -69.12 1.06 -32.55
CA GLN A 5 -68.63 -0.33 -32.35
C GLN A 5 -67.19 -0.27 -31.82
N SER A 6 -66.87 -1.14 -30.94
CA SER A 6 -65.69 -2.01 -30.78
C SER A 6 -64.54 -1.84 -31.78
N ALA A 7 -63.36 -1.70 -31.30
CA ALA A 7 -62.15 -2.29 -31.87
C ALA A 7 -61.23 -2.74 -30.75
N ASP A 8 -61.17 -4.04 -30.64
CA ASP A 8 -60.19 -4.83 -29.92
C ASP A 8 -58.78 -4.58 -30.54
N ASP A 9 -57.84 -4.12 -29.80
CA ASP A 9 -56.47 -4.08 -30.21
C ASP A 9 -55.59 -4.74 -29.14
N SER A 10 -55.55 -6.06 -29.25
CA SER A 10 -54.64 -6.92 -28.53
C SER A 10 -53.18 -6.62 -28.95
N THR A 11 -52.58 -5.63 -28.34
CA THR A 11 -51.14 -5.40 -28.41
C THR A 11 -50.43 -6.51 -27.65
N VAL A 12 -50.00 -7.50 -28.42
CA VAL A 12 -49.03 -8.50 -28.03
C VAL A 12 -47.80 -7.80 -27.46
N GLY A 13 -47.69 -7.83 -26.14
CA GLY A 13 -46.49 -7.44 -25.42
C GLY A 13 -45.33 -8.34 -25.85
N VAL A 14 -44.51 -7.87 -26.77
CA VAL A 14 -43.21 -8.46 -27.06
C VAL A 14 -42.39 -8.38 -25.79
N LEU A 15 -42.41 -9.42 -24.98
CA LEU A 15 -41.42 -9.71 -23.96
C LEU A 15 -40.07 -9.70 -24.69
N LYS A 16 -39.35 -8.56 -24.59
CA LYS A 16 -37.92 -8.57 -24.87
C LYS A 16 -37.31 -9.62 -23.95
N LYS A 17 -37.06 -10.80 -24.50
CA LYS A 17 -36.14 -11.78 -23.90
C LYS A 17 -34.82 -11.01 -23.73
N THR A 18 -34.56 -10.49 -22.52
CA THR A 18 -33.24 -10.14 -22.10
C THR A 18 -32.45 -11.45 -22.13
N THR A 19 -31.73 -11.68 -23.20
CA THR A 19 -30.67 -12.67 -23.22
C THR A 19 -29.74 -12.31 -22.08
N ARG A 20 -29.78 -13.10 -21.00
CA ARG A 20 -28.87 -12.96 -19.88
C ARG A 20 -27.48 -13.22 -20.47
N GLU A 21 -26.72 -12.15 -20.71
CA GLU A 21 -25.31 -12.32 -21.11
C GLU A 21 -24.62 -13.11 -20.00
N MET A 22 -23.81 -14.10 -20.39
CA MET A 22 -23.03 -14.86 -19.42
C MET A 22 -22.11 -13.92 -18.65
N PRO A 23 -21.95 -14.13 -17.34
CA PRO A 23 -21.00 -13.32 -16.55
C PRO A 23 -19.61 -13.35 -17.17
N ARG A 24 -18.94 -12.18 -17.23
CA ARG A 24 -17.54 -12.12 -17.66
C ARG A 24 -16.66 -12.83 -16.66
N ASN A 25 -15.84 -13.74 -17.17
CA ASN A 25 -14.90 -14.53 -16.37
C ASN A 25 -13.54 -13.82 -16.27
N VAL A 26 -13.11 -13.47 -15.06
CA VAL A 26 -11.93 -12.63 -14.80
C VAL A 26 -10.87 -13.42 -14.03
N ALA A 27 -9.66 -13.51 -14.56
CA ALA A 27 -8.51 -14.01 -13.81
C ALA A 27 -7.91 -12.86 -12.98
N ILE A 28 -7.66 -13.09 -11.70
CA ILE A 28 -6.97 -12.15 -10.80
C ILE A 28 -5.68 -12.81 -10.33
N VAL A 29 -4.53 -12.19 -10.61
CA VAL A 29 -3.21 -12.72 -10.23
C VAL A 29 -2.63 -11.90 -9.10
N GLY A 30 -2.60 -12.47 -7.91
CA GLY A 30 -2.10 -11.87 -6.66
C GLY A 30 -3.19 -11.62 -5.62
N GLY A 31 -3.06 -12.27 -4.47
CA GLY A 31 -3.97 -12.20 -3.31
C GLY A 31 -3.61 -11.12 -2.30
N GLY A 32 -2.90 -10.07 -2.71
CA GLY A 32 -2.69 -8.86 -1.92
C GLY A 32 -3.96 -8.00 -1.84
N VAL A 33 -3.91 -6.91 -1.06
CA VAL A 33 -5.07 -6.04 -0.84
C VAL A 33 -5.67 -5.47 -2.15
N SER A 34 -4.87 -5.29 -3.19
CA SER A 34 -5.36 -4.84 -4.50
C SER A 34 -6.22 -5.89 -5.18
N GLY A 35 -5.75 -7.14 -5.23
CA GLY A 35 -6.48 -8.27 -5.80
C GLY A 35 -7.73 -8.61 -5.00
N LEU A 36 -7.64 -8.57 -3.67
CA LEU A 36 -8.79 -8.79 -2.79
C LEU A 36 -9.83 -7.68 -2.91
N GLY A 37 -9.40 -6.40 -2.98
CA GLY A 37 -10.31 -5.28 -3.20
C GLY A 37 -11.01 -5.32 -4.55
N LEU A 38 -10.30 -5.74 -5.61
CA LEU A 38 -10.89 -6.02 -6.91
C LEU A 38 -11.93 -7.14 -6.81
N ALA A 39 -11.55 -8.30 -6.26
CA ALA A 39 -12.41 -9.47 -6.12
C ALA A 39 -13.68 -9.14 -5.32
N TRP A 40 -13.52 -8.41 -4.21
CA TRP A 40 -14.62 -7.96 -3.38
C TRP A 40 -15.61 -7.06 -4.15
N ALA A 41 -15.11 -6.12 -4.95
CA ALA A 41 -15.97 -5.27 -5.79
C ALA A 41 -16.67 -6.07 -6.90
N LEU A 42 -16.01 -7.04 -7.53
CA LEU A 42 -16.63 -7.92 -8.53
C LEU A 42 -17.71 -8.82 -7.90
N GLN A 43 -17.49 -9.31 -6.68
CA GLN A 43 -18.43 -10.14 -5.93
C GLN A 43 -19.75 -9.42 -5.62
N HIS A 44 -19.75 -8.07 -5.58
CA HIS A 44 -20.98 -7.26 -5.45
C HIS A 44 -21.80 -7.15 -6.75
N SER A 45 -21.33 -7.77 -7.84
CA SER A 45 -22.04 -7.79 -9.13
C SER A 45 -21.95 -9.18 -9.78
N PRO A 46 -22.43 -10.25 -9.09
CA PRO A 46 -22.23 -11.64 -9.51
C PRO A 46 -22.98 -11.98 -10.81
N GLU A 47 -24.00 -11.21 -11.16
CA GLU A 47 -24.72 -11.34 -12.43
C GLU A 47 -23.92 -10.87 -13.64
N ARG A 48 -22.89 -10.06 -13.42
CA ARG A 48 -22.01 -9.49 -14.46
C ARG A 48 -20.63 -10.11 -14.48
N PHE A 49 -20.17 -10.67 -13.36
CA PHE A 49 -18.81 -11.18 -13.22
C PHE A 49 -18.77 -12.52 -12.50
N ASP A 50 -17.95 -13.42 -13.05
CA ASP A 50 -17.33 -14.52 -12.32
C ASP A 50 -15.81 -14.31 -12.32
N PHE A 51 -15.10 -14.84 -11.31
CA PHE A 51 -13.66 -14.64 -11.23
C PHE A 51 -12.97 -15.78 -10.48
N ARG A 52 -11.65 -15.88 -10.73
CA ARG A 52 -10.73 -16.73 -9.96
C ARG A 52 -9.51 -15.91 -9.56
N LEU A 53 -9.15 -15.98 -8.26
CA LEU A 53 -7.99 -15.32 -7.71
C LEU A 53 -6.90 -16.36 -7.46
N PHE A 54 -5.75 -16.19 -8.14
CA PHE A 54 -4.57 -17.02 -8.01
C PHE A 54 -3.55 -16.35 -7.12
N GLU A 55 -3.16 -17.03 -6.03
CA GLU A 55 -2.12 -16.58 -5.11
C GLU A 55 -1.02 -17.65 -5.02
N ALA A 56 0.22 -17.21 -5.17
CA ALA A 56 1.37 -18.11 -5.17
C ALA A 56 1.74 -18.65 -3.77
N ARG A 57 1.31 -17.94 -2.72
CA ARG A 57 1.58 -18.32 -1.33
C ARG A 57 0.40 -19.07 -0.73
N SER A 58 0.64 -19.76 0.40
CA SER A 58 -0.38 -20.45 1.19
C SER A 58 -1.33 -19.52 1.95
N ARG A 59 -1.25 -18.20 1.74
CA ARG A 59 -2.05 -17.19 2.41
C ARG A 59 -2.35 -15.98 1.52
N ILE A 60 -3.45 -15.31 1.81
CA ILE A 60 -3.78 -14.00 1.27
C ILE A 60 -3.11 -12.86 2.07
N GLY A 61 -3.23 -11.62 1.59
CA GLY A 61 -2.78 -10.40 2.26
C GLY A 61 -1.52 -9.76 1.66
N GLY A 62 -0.80 -10.48 0.78
CA GLY A 62 0.39 -9.93 0.12
C GLY A 62 1.48 -9.52 1.12
N ASN A 63 1.83 -8.22 1.15
CA ASN A 63 2.81 -7.68 2.10
C ASN A 63 2.24 -7.43 3.51
N ALA A 64 0.93 -7.44 3.72
CA ALA A 64 0.37 -7.43 5.07
C ALA A 64 0.50 -8.83 5.69
N VAL A 65 1.26 -8.92 6.75
CA VAL A 65 1.60 -10.19 7.40
C VAL A 65 1.45 -10.04 8.90
N THR A 66 0.60 -10.88 9.49
CA THR A 66 0.51 -11.07 10.94
C THR A 66 1.32 -12.31 11.31
N ALA A 67 2.24 -12.17 12.24
CA ALA A 67 2.97 -13.28 12.88
C ALA A 67 2.30 -13.65 14.18
N ASP A 68 2.61 -14.83 14.69
CA ASP A 68 2.10 -15.34 15.96
C ASP A 68 3.30 -15.60 16.89
N MET A 69 3.37 -14.91 18.04
CA MET A 69 4.39 -15.10 19.06
C MET A 69 3.98 -16.26 19.96
N PRO A 70 4.69 -17.40 19.93
CA PRO A 70 4.36 -18.54 20.79
C PRO A 70 4.63 -18.22 22.26
N GLN A 71 3.69 -18.57 23.13
CA GLN A 71 3.76 -18.39 24.57
C GLN A 71 4.12 -19.70 25.29
N GLY A 72 4.57 -19.59 26.53
CA GLY A 72 4.92 -20.77 27.34
C GLY A 72 3.75 -21.69 27.68
N ASP A 73 2.52 -21.21 27.64
CA ASP A 73 1.29 -21.99 27.90
C ASP A 73 0.72 -22.66 26.62
N GLY A 74 1.42 -22.60 25.50
CA GLY A 74 0.99 -23.18 24.22
C GLY A 74 0.05 -22.29 23.41
N THR A 75 -0.31 -21.11 23.90
CA THR A 75 -1.06 -20.10 23.13
C THR A 75 -0.13 -19.27 22.24
N SER A 76 -0.67 -18.38 21.46
CA SER A 76 0.11 -17.43 20.68
C SER A 76 -0.53 -16.04 20.68
N ILE A 77 0.30 -15.02 20.56
CA ILE A 77 -0.14 -13.62 20.45
C ILE A 77 0.14 -13.12 19.03
N PRO A 78 -0.91 -12.74 18.28
CA PRO A 78 -0.73 -12.20 16.94
C PRO A 78 -0.18 -10.78 16.98
N PHE A 79 0.72 -10.44 16.06
CA PHE A 79 1.15 -9.06 15.79
C PHE A 79 1.61 -8.92 14.34
N ASP A 80 1.47 -7.71 13.83
CA ASP A 80 1.83 -7.46 12.44
C ASP A 80 3.32 -7.25 12.27
N ILE A 81 3.88 -7.85 11.24
CA ILE A 81 5.27 -7.61 10.83
C ILE A 81 5.38 -6.61 9.68
N SER A 82 4.25 -6.22 9.10
CA SER A 82 4.14 -5.16 8.09
C SER A 82 2.71 -4.63 8.06
N VAL A 83 2.54 -3.37 7.68
CA VAL A 83 1.25 -2.66 7.72
C VAL A 83 0.71 -2.59 9.15
N THR A 84 1.57 -2.18 10.07
CA THR A 84 1.31 -2.25 11.52
C THR A 84 0.36 -1.22 12.06
N ALA A 85 0.15 -0.11 11.33
CA ALA A 85 -0.72 0.99 11.77
C ALA A 85 -1.16 1.86 10.59
N CYS A 86 -2.15 2.72 10.82
CA CYS A 86 -2.64 3.70 9.86
C CYS A 86 -2.77 5.10 10.46
N ILE A 87 -2.80 6.09 9.58
CA ILE A 87 -3.22 7.45 9.89
C ILE A 87 -4.68 7.59 9.44
N PRO A 88 -5.66 7.72 10.34
CA PRO A 88 -7.08 7.68 9.98
C PRO A 88 -7.50 8.70 8.92
N SER A 89 -6.91 9.88 8.92
CA SER A 89 -7.20 10.94 7.93
C SER A 89 -6.77 10.61 6.49
N VAL A 90 -6.08 9.48 6.27
CA VAL A 90 -5.60 9.02 4.95
C VAL A 90 -6.29 7.74 4.51
N TYR A 91 -6.74 6.94 5.47
CA TYR A 91 -7.32 5.62 5.26
C TYR A 91 -8.86 5.70 5.22
N HIS A 92 -9.43 6.08 4.09
CA HIS A 92 -10.89 6.27 3.98
C HIS A 92 -11.62 4.97 3.65
N HIS A 93 -11.11 4.18 2.69
CA HIS A 93 -11.79 2.99 2.19
C HIS A 93 -11.61 1.78 3.11
N ILE A 94 -10.39 1.57 3.60
CA ILE A 94 -10.12 0.48 4.55
C ILE A 94 -10.90 0.71 5.85
N LEU A 95 -10.92 1.94 6.36
CA LEU A 95 -11.66 2.24 7.59
C LEU A 95 -13.17 2.13 7.41
N GLN A 96 -13.71 2.55 6.26
CA GLN A 96 -15.12 2.36 5.95
C GLN A 96 -15.46 0.86 5.85
N PHE A 97 -14.61 0.07 5.18
CA PHE A 97 -14.77 -1.38 5.14
C PHE A 97 -14.76 -2.01 6.54
N MET A 98 -13.82 -1.60 7.39
CA MET A 98 -13.73 -2.09 8.77
C MET A 98 -14.98 -1.76 9.58
N GLN A 99 -15.46 -0.52 9.48
CA GLN A 99 -16.67 -0.08 10.16
C GLN A 99 -17.92 -0.88 9.70
N GLU A 100 -18.03 -1.18 8.41
CA GLU A 100 -19.14 -1.98 7.86
C GLU A 100 -19.06 -3.47 8.22
N ASN A 101 -17.93 -3.93 8.77
CA ASN A 101 -17.67 -5.33 9.14
C ASN A 101 -17.34 -5.52 10.64
N ASP A 102 -17.67 -4.55 11.48
CA ASP A 102 -17.46 -4.59 12.93
C ASP A 102 -16.01 -4.96 13.34
N LEU A 103 -15.04 -4.36 12.64
CA LEU A 103 -13.62 -4.52 12.93
C LEU A 103 -13.09 -3.29 13.66
N ASP A 104 -12.48 -3.53 14.82
CA ASP A 104 -12.04 -2.48 15.73
C ASP A 104 -10.63 -1.96 15.41
N LEU A 105 -10.42 -0.70 15.82
CA LEU A 105 -9.14 -0.02 15.84
C LEU A 105 -8.71 0.24 17.29
N VAL A 106 -7.40 0.23 17.50
CA VAL A 106 -6.80 0.57 18.77
C VAL A 106 -5.88 1.77 18.58
N ASP A 107 -5.97 2.74 19.48
CA ASP A 107 -5.11 3.91 19.44
C ASP A 107 -3.65 3.54 19.69
N THR A 108 -2.78 4.10 18.91
CA THR A 108 -1.34 3.97 19.02
C THR A 108 -0.66 5.30 18.64
N ARG A 109 0.63 5.32 18.71
CA ARG A 109 1.39 6.49 18.30
C ARG A 109 2.68 6.10 17.61
N PHE A 110 3.07 6.90 16.67
CA PHE A 110 4.32 6.77 15.98
C PHE A 110 5.39 7.63 16.67
N SER A 111 6.42 6.98 17.13
CA SER A 111 7.64 7.62 17.64
C SER A 111 8.84 6.73 17.33
N TYR A 112 10.03 7.31 17.28
CA TYR A 112 11.24 6.57 16.97
C TYR A 112 12.45 7.10 17.73
N SER A 113 13.44 6.23 17.84
CA SER A 113 14.81 6.62 18.14
C SER A 113 15.73 6.22 16.99
N VAL A 114 16.83 6.94 16.83
CA VAL A 114 17.85 6.60 15.83
C VAL A 114 19.25 6.81 16.41
N ARG A 115 20.10 5.79 16.22
CA ARG A 115 21.54 5.96 16.44
C ARG A 115 22.21 6.32 15.12
N TYR A 116 22.90 7.44 15.10
CA TYR A 116 23.64 7.93 13.96
C TYR A 116 24.95 8.55 14.41
N LYS A 117 26.07 8.07 13.91
CA LYS A 117 27.43 8.48 14.31
C LYS A 117 27.67 8.33 15.82
N GLY A 118 27.16 7.28 16.42
CA GLY A 118 27.32 7.00 17.85
C GLY A 118 26.37 7.77 18.78
N GLU A 119 25.63 8.74 18.28
CA GLU A 119 24.67 9.53 19.08
C GLU A 119 23.25 9.01 18.88
N ILE A 120 22.46 8.97 19.97
CA ILE A 120 21.07 8.58 19.94
C ILE A 120 20.19 9.81 19.97
N TYR A 121 19.37 9.97 18.93
CA TYR A 121 18.29 10.94 18.83
C TYR A 121 16.95 10.25 19.09
N ALA A 122 16.10 10.86 19.89
CA ALA A 122 14.73 10.41 20.09
C ALA A 122 13.75 11.50 19.65
N HIS A 123 12.76 11.13 18.87
CA HIS A 123 11.87 12.01 18.12
C HIS A 123 11.09 12.99 19.02
N ASP A 124 10.53 12.50 20.12
CA ASP A 124 9.67 13.25 21.04
C ASP A 124 10.31 13.48 22.42
N PHE A 125 11.64 13.45 22.49
CA PHE A 125 12.39 13.66 23.71
C PHE A 125 13.28 14.92 23.62
N ASP A 126 13.20 15.81 24.60
CA ASP A 126 14.02 17.03 24.64
C ASP A 126 15.44 16.70 25.11
N SER A 127 16.33 16.54 24.17
CA SER A 127 17.76 16.29 24.35
C SER A 127 18.60 17.45 23.82
N ASP A 128 19.89 17.53 24.23
CA ASP A 128 20.82 18.50 23.66
C ASP A 128 20.92 18.38 22.14
N ILE A 129 20.96 17.15 21.63
CA ILE A 129 21.01 16.86 20.19
C ILE A 129 19.79 17.47 19.50
N ARG A 130 18.59 17.31 20.05
CA ARG A 130 17.37 17.88 19.50
C ARG A 130 17.38 19.41 19.59
N ARG A 131 17.83 19.98 20.71
CA ARG A 131 17.97 21.43 20.85
C ARG A 131 18.90 22.04 19.81
N ASN A 132 19.99 21.36 19.49
CA ASN A 132 20.94 21.78 18.44
C ASN A 132 20.32 21.73 17.03
N LEU A 133 19.36 20.82 16.77
CA LEU A 133 18.68 20.70 15.48
C LEU A 133 17.46 21.63 15.31
N ARG A 134 16.96 22.27 16.39
CA ARG A 134 15.82 23.19 16.34
C ARG A 134 15.91 24.27 15.26
N PRO A 135 17.05 24.94 15.02
CA PRO A 135 17.13 25.95 13.95
C PRO A 135 16.89 25.36 12.56
N GLU A 136 17.41 24.13 12.29
CA GLU A 136 17.18 23.46 11.02
C GLU A 136 15.75 22.95 10.88
N ILE A 137 15.16 22.43 11.95
CA ILE A 137 13.75 22.02 12.00
C ILE A 137 12.86 23.24 11.68
N ALA A 138 13.09 24.37 12.33
CA ALA A 138 12.30 25.58 12.09
C ALA A 138 12.46 26.12 10.66
N ARG A 139 13.67 26.06 10.09
CA ARG A 139 13.94 26.43 8.69
C ARG A 139 13.21 25.49 7.74
N PHE A 140 13.23 24.20 8.00
CA PHE A 140 12.55 23.20 7.19
C PHE A 140 11.02 23.34 7.27
N GLN A 141 10.46 23.63 8.44
CA GLN A 141 9.03 23.91 8.61
C GLN A 141 8.59 25.17 7.82
N LYS A 142 9.44 26.20 7.71
CA LYS A 142 9.17 27.36 6.85
C LYS A 142 9.13 26.93 5.38
N LEU A 143 10.09 26.13 4.94
CA LEU A 143 10.10 25.55 3.59
C LEU A 143 8.83 24.74 3.34
N LEU A 144 8.44 23.87 4.24
CA LEU A 144 7.20 23.06 4.11
C LEU A 144 5.95 23.93 3.96
N ARG A 145 5.82 25.02 4.73
CA ARG A 145 4.69 25.95 4.60
C ARG A 145 4.63 26.56 3.19
N LEU A 146 5.77 26.95 2.63
CA LEU A 146 5.86 27.46 1.25
C LEU A 146 5.45 26.39 0.23
N LEU A 147 5.97 25.17 0.36
CA LEU A 147 5.66 24.06 -0.53
C LEU A 147 4.17 23.68 -0.47
N LYS A 148 3.60 23.65 0.71
CA LYS A 148 2.16 23.39 0.92
C LYS A 148 1.29 24.48 0.31
N TRP A 149 1.67 25.73 0.47
CA TRP A 149 0.96 26.87 -0.14
C TRP A 149 0.98 26.77 -1.66
N PHE A 150 2.15 26.54 -2.25
CA PHE A 150 2.31 26.38 -3.69
C PHE A 150 1.54 25.16 -4.22
N GLY A 151 1.62 24.03 -3.52
CA GLY A 151 0.89 22.82 -3.87
C GLY A 151 -0.63 23.02 -3.83
N ARG A 152 -1.17 23.80 -2.87
CA ARG A 152 -2.59 24.16 -2.83
C ARG A 152 -2.97 25.05 -4.01
N LEU A 153 -2.16 26.04 -4.34
CA LEU A 153 -2.38 26.96 -5.45
C LEU A 153 -2.47 26.22 -6.80
N THR A 154 -1.57 25.28 -7.05
CA THR A 154 -1.53 24.54 -8.31
C THR A 154 -2.62 23.48 -8.44
N ARG A 155 -2.96 22.79 -7.35
CA ARG A 155 -4.00 21.74 -7.33
C ARG A 155 -5.42 22.28 -7.45
N SER A 156 -5.70 23.44 -6.87
CA SER A 156 -7.05 24.02 -6.83
C SER A 156 -7.53 24.59 -8.17
N ARG A 157 -6.64 24.94 -9.07
CA ARG A 157 -6.96 25.73 -10.28
C ARG A 157 -7.14 24.90 -11.55
N SER A 158 -6.24 23.96 -11.85
CA SER A 158 -6.40 23.09 -13.03
C SER A 158 -5.43 21.89 -13.01
N ARG A 159 -5.74 20.87 -13.84
CA ARG A 159 -4.83 19.73 -14.06
C ARG A 159 -3.52 20.17 -14.71
N LEU A 160 -3.60 21.10 -15.64
CA LEU A 160 -2.43 21.63 -16.33
C LEU A 160 -1.50 22.35 -15.35
N LEU A 161 -2.04 23.20 -14.48
CA LEU A 161 -1.26 23.88 -13.46
C LEU A 161 -0.64 22.89 -12.45
N ASN A 162 -1.36 21.83 -12.10
CA ASN A 162 -0.77 20.78 -11.27
C ASN A 162 0.36 20.03 -11.99
N ALA A 163 0.21 19.73 -13.28
CA ALA A 163 1.26 19.11 -14.09
C ALA A 163 2.47 20.04 -14.29
N LEU A 164 2.26 21.35 -14.30
CA LEU A 164 3.33 22.35 -14.40
C LEU A 164 4.00 22.68 -13.05
N ASN A 165 3.57 22.06 -11.96
CA ASN A 165 4.20 22.24 -10.66
C ASN A 165 5.63 21.65 -10.67
N PRO A 166 6.70 22.45 -10.57
CA PRO A 166 8.08 21.97 -10.65
C PRO A 166 8.42 21.00 -9.52
N PHE A 167 7.74 21.09 -8.38
CA PHE A 167 7.95 20.22 -7.23
C PHE A 167 7.47 18.77 -7.44
N ASN A 168 6.77 18.50 -8.54
CA ASN A 168 6.51 17.13 -8.98
C ASN A 168 7.74 16.46 -9.61
N TYR A 169 8.69 17.25 -10.12
CA TYR A 169 9.81 16.79 -10.96
C TYR A 169 11.18 16.95 -10.28
N VAL A 170 11.20 17.42 -9.07
CA VAL A 170 12.42 17.62 -8.27
C VAL A 170 12.37 16.75 -7.05
N SER A 171 13.46 16.03 -6.76
CA SER A 171 13.56 15.18 -5.56
C SER A 171 13.73 16.02 -4.29
N MET A 172 13.27 15.51 -3.17
CA MET A 172 13.49 16.15 -1.87
C MET A 172 14.98 16.23 -1.54
N GLY A 173 15.77 15.22 -1.91
CA GLY A 173 17.22 15.22 -1.71
C GLY A 173 17.91 16.39 -2.40
N PHE A 174 17.49 16.73 -3.63
CA PHE A 174 18.00 17.93 -4.31
C PHE A 174 17.70 19.21 -3.54
N VAL A 175 16.47 19.37 -3.04
CA VAL A 175 16.06 20.55 -2.26
C VAL A 175 16.80 20.63 -0.93
N LEU A 176 17.00 19.50 -0.25
CA LEU A 176 17.80 19.45 0.97
C LEU A 176 19.27 19.82 0.72
N ASN A 177 19.84 19.42 -0.41
CA ASN A 177 21.20 19.79 -0.81
C ASN A 177 21.30 21.30 -1.10
N LEU A 178 20.38 21.84 -1.91
CA LEU A 178 20.31 23.25 -2.26
C LEU A 178 20.14 24.13 -0.99
N GLY A 179 19.27 23.67 -0.07
CA GLY A 179 19.05 24.32 1.21
C GLY A 179 20.17 24.12 2.24
N ARG A 180 21.22 23.38 1.92
CA ARG A 180 22.35 23.09 2.81
C ARG A 180 21.91 22.57 4.19
N PHE A 181 20.94 21.64 4.18
CA PHE A 181 20.55 20.96 5.40
C PHE A 181 21.61 19.93 5.80
N SER A 182 21.92 19.87 7.10
CA SER A 182 22.98 19.00 7.62
C SER A 182 22.66 17.51 7.46
N GLY A 183 23.70 16.67 7.50
CA GLY A 183 23.53 15.22 7.58
C GLY A 183 22.76 14.79 8.82
N ASP A 184 23.03 15.43 9.95
CA ASP A 184 22.34 15.13 11.21
C ASP A 184 20.83 15.39 11.11
N PHE A 185 20.42 16.53 10.56
CA PHE A 185 19.01 16.80 10.32
C PHE A 185 18.37 15.77 9.40
N ARG A 186 19.05 15.38 8.30
CA ARG A 186 18.53 14.43 7.32
C ARG A 186 18.39 13.03 7.90
N TYR A 187 19.39 12.54 8.64
CA TYR A 187 19.49 11.15 9.09
C TYR A 187 18.99 10.92 10.52
N LYS A 188 18.89 11.95 11.35
CA LYS A 188 18.28 11.85 12.69
C LYS A 188 16.79 12.22 12.67
N VAL A 189 16.38 13.19 11.81
CA VAL A 189 15.02 13.72 11.82
C VAL A 189 14.19 13.22 10.64
N LEU A 190 14.60 13.50 9.39
CA LEU A 190 13.73 13.26 8.23
C LEU A 190 13.71 11.80 7.79
N LYS A 191 14.87 11.19 7.53
CA LYS A 191 14.92 9.83 7.00
C LYS A 191 14.18 8.82 7.89
N PRO A 192 14.37 8.81 9.22
CA PRO A 192 13.72 7.86 10.10
C PRO A 192 12.19 7.89 10.02
N MET A 193 11.58 9.06 9.88
CA MET A 193 10.13 9.20 9.74
C MET A 193 9.60 8.45 8.51
N PHE A 194 10.29 8.58 7.38
CA PHE A 194 9.83 8.00 6.11
C PHE A 194 10.19 6.52 5.95
N VAL A 195 11.42 6.17 6.29
CA VAL A 195 11.88 4.77 6.21
C VAL A 195 11.00 3.87 7.02
N ASN A 196 10.65 4.31 8.22
CA ASN A 196 9.81 3.60 9.14
C ASN A 196 8.38 3.39 8.65
N PHE A 197 7.81 4.38 7.98
CA PHE A 197 6.45 4.33 7.47
C PHE A 197 6.35 3.64 6.10
N LEU A 198 7.34 3.87 5.23
CA LEU A 198 7.33 3.37 3.85
C LEU A 198 8.16 2.09 3.67
N MET A 199 8.99 1.75 4.67
CA MET A 199 9.97 0.65 4.58
C MET A 199 10.84 0.75 3.32
N ALA A 200 11.23 1.99 2.98
CA ALA A 200 11.99 2.31 1.78
C ALA A 200 13.29 3.04 2.12
N THR A 201 14.39 2.69 1.46
CA THR A 201 15.71 3.26 1.72
C THR A 201 15.88 4.64 1.10
N ASN A 202 15.38 4.80 -0.12
CA ASN A 202 15.62 5.95 -0.99
C ASN A 202 14.55 7.04 -0.86
N VAL A 203 14.18 7.37 0.38
CA VAL A 203 13.10 8.33 0.68
C VAL A 203 13.36 9.74 0.14
N PHE A 204 14.62 10.13 -0.03
CA PHE A 204 14.99 11.44 -0.57
C PHE A 204 14.91 11.52 -2.10
N ASP A 205 14.75 10.39 -2.81
CA ASP A 205 14.50 10.37 -4.25
C ASP A 205 13.04 10.72 -4.61
N MET A 206 12.18 10.75 -3.59
CA MET A 206 10.77 11.11 -3.77
C MET A 206 10.62 12.54 -4.26
N PRO A 207 9.61 12.82 -5.14
CA PRO A 207 9.31 14.20 -5.53
C PRO A 207 8.89 15.03 -4.32
N VAL A 208 9.33 16.29 -4.29
CA VAL A 208 9.03 17.25 -3.21
C VAL A 208 7.53 17.33 -2.93
N SER A 209 6.70 17.29 -3.97
CA SER A 209 5.24 17.36 -3.84
C SER A 209 4.66 16.17 -3.04
N LEU A 210 5.16 14.96 -3.25
CA LEU A 210 4.74 13.78 -2.50
C LEU A 210 5.32 13.80 -1.09
N PHE A 211 6.62 14.06 -0.96
CA PHE A 211 7.32 14.13 0.32
C PHE A 211 6.65 15.14 1.27
N SER A 212 6.35 16.35 0.78
CA SER A 212 5.68 17.37 1.59
C SER A 212 4.26 17.01 2.01
N ARG A 213 3.56 16.18 1.21
CA ARG A 213 2.22 15.66 1.58
C ARG A 213 2.28 14.65 2.71
N TYR A 214 3.26 13.75 2.72
CA TYR A 214 3.45 12.86 3.86
C TYR A 214 3.66 13.64 5.16
N LEU A 215 4.43 14.73 5.11
CA LEU A 215 4.65 15.61 6.26
C LEU A 215 3.44 16.48 6.64
N GLU A 216 2.31 16.36 5.95
CA GLU A 216 1.02 16.91 6.46
C GLU A 216 0.44 16.03 7.58
N PHE A 217 0.83 14.78 7.64
CA PHE A 217 0.32 13.80 8.58
C PHE A 217 1.26 13.48 9.74
N PHE A 218 2.54 13.81 9.61
CA PHE A 218 3.54 13.57 10.64
C PHE A 218 3.94 14.86 11.35
N ASP A 219 3.98 14.79 12.68
CA ASP A 219 4.61 15.84 13.48
C ASP A 219 6.13 15.59 13.52
N ILE A 220 6.92 16.61 13.18
CA ILE A 220 8.39 16.53 13.18
C ILE A 220 8.96 16.61 14.61
N GLU A 221 8.17 17.11 15.56
CA GLU A 221 8.65 17.43 16.92
C GLU A 221 7.98 16.62 18.01
N SER A 222 6.89 15.90 17.71
CA SER A 222 6.17 15.09 18.69
C SER A 222 5.69 13.77 18.09
N ALA A 223 5.39 12.82 18.98
CA ALA A 223 4.80 11.55 18.56
C ALA A 223 3.49 11.77 17.79
N THR A 224 3.39 11.17 16.62
CA THR A 224 2.19 11.29 15.76
C THR A 224 1.12 10.31 16.24
N PRO A 225 -0.11 10.76 16.55
CA PRO A 225 -1.23 9.86 16.83
C PRO A 225 -1.55 8.99 15.61
N MET A 226 -1.71 7.70 15.83
CA MET A 226 -2.05 6.70 14.82
C MET A 226 -3.06 5.71 15.39
N GLN A 227 -3.59 4.84 14.55
CA GLN A 227 -4.38 3.70 14.96
C GLN A 227 -3.83 2.42 14.38
N THR A 228 -4.02 1.32 15.07
CA THR A 228 -3.63 -0.03 14.65
C THR A 228 -4.86 -0.94 14.63
N TRP A 229 -4.77 -2.05 13.94
CA TRP A 229 -5.82 -3.03 13.73
C TRP A 229 -5.92 -3.96 14.93
N ASP A 230 -7.04 -4.02 15.62
CA ASP A 230 -7.19 -4.94 16.75
C ASP A 230 -6.88 -6.39 16.32
N GLN A 231 -5.95 -7.05 17.02
CA GLN A 231 -5.44 -8.41 16.75
C GLN A 231 -4.79 -8.57 15.34
N GLY A 232 -4.42 -7.46 14.71
CA GLY A 232 -3.64 -7.45 13.47
C GLY A 232 -4.45 -7.48 12.17
N THR A 233 -3.74 -7.21 11.07
CA THR A 233 -4.32 -7.06 9.72
C THR A 233 -4.94 -8.34 9.16
N ARG A 234 -4.58 -9.52 9.66
CA ARG A 234 -5.14 -10.81 9.22
C ARG A 234 -6.66 -10.79 9.22
N ARG A 235 -7.29 -10.26 10.26
CA ARG A 235 -8.76 -10.16 10.39
C ARG A 235 -9.41 -9.35 9.28
N ILE A 236 -8.77 -8.28 8.82
CA ILE A 236 -9.26 -7.45 7.71
C ILE A 236 -9.33 -8.28 6.43
N TYR A 237 -8.29 -9.04 6.12
CA TYR A 237 -8.24 -9.82 4.87
C TYR A 237 -9.14 -11.03 4.91
N GLU A 238 -9.31 -11.66 6.06
CA GLU A 238 -10.28 -12.73 6.29
C GLU A 238 -11.71 -12.24 6.09
N ALA A 239 -12.07 -11.08 6.65
CA ALA A 239 -13.37 -10.44 6.43
C ALA A 239 -13.58 -10.05 4.96
N LEU A 240 -12.57 -9.43 4.33
CA LEU A 240 -12.63 -9.00 2.95
C LEU A 240 -12.88 -10.15 1.97
N SER A 241 -12.31 -11.32 2.26
CA SER A 241 -12.43 -12.52 1.42
C SER A 241 -13.59 -13.44 1.78
N ALA A 242 -14.30 -13.19 2.87
CA ALA A 242 -15.27 -14.11 3.46
C ALA A 242 -16.35 -14.59 2.46
N SER A 243 -16.83 -13.69 1.58
CA SER A 243 -17.90 -13.98 0.63
C SER A 243 -17.45 -14.68 -0.68
N PHE A 244 -16.13 -14.91 -0.86
CA PHE A 244 -15.60 -15.53 -2.09
C PHE A 244 -14.37 -16.43 -1.81
N LYS A 245 -14.29 -17.04 -0.64
CA LYS A 245 -13.18 -17.95 -0.27
C LYS A 245 -13.03 -19.11 -1.27
N ASP A 246 -14.11 -19.61 -1.79
CA ASP A 246 -14.18 -20.68 -2.78
C ASP A 246 -13.57 -20.31 -4.15
N LYS A 247 -13.43 -19.00 -4.42
CA LYS A 247 -12.83 -18.46 -5.65
C LYS A 247 -11.34 -18.14 -5.50
N ILE A 248 -10.76 -18.35 -4.32
CA ILE A 248 -9.35 -18.10 -4.03
C ILE A 248 -8.56 -19.41 -4.11
N TYR A 249 -7.54 -19.42 -4.95
CA TYR A 249 -6.64 -20.55 -5.14
C TYR A 249 -5.27 -20.20 -4.56
N LEU A 250 -5.00 -20.67 -3.34
CA LEU A 250 -3.71 -20.56 -2.67
C LEU A 250 -2.74 -21.61 -3.18
N ASP A 251 -1.44 -21.42 -2.94
CA ASP A 251 -0.35 -22.29 -3.40
C ASP A 251 -0.47 -22.62 -4.90
N ARG A 252 -0.93 -21.63 -5.65
CA ARG A 252 -1.17 -21.79 -7.09
C ARG A 252 -0.52 -20.64 -7.88
N PRO A 253 0.80 -20.61 -7.98
CA PRO A 253 1.51 -19.61 -8.76
C PRO A 253 1.18 -19.73 -10.26
N VAL A 254 0.87 -18.60 -10.87
CA VAL A 254 0.72 -18.47 -12.30
C VAL A 254 2.11 -18.45 -12.92
N ARG A 255 2.36 -19.39 -13.86
CA ARG A 255 3.64 -19.52 -14.56
C ARG A 255 3.67 -18.69 -15.82
N ARG A 256 2.56 -18.70 -16.62
CA ARG A 256 2.46 -18.02 -17.91
C ARG A 256 1.05 -17.51 -18.18
N VAL A 257 0.98 -16.41 -18.90
CA VAL A 257 -0.28 -15.82 -19.38
C VAL A 257 -0.18 -15.57 -20.86
N TYR A 258 -1.07 -16.22 -21.63
CA TYR A 258 -1.18 -16.07 -23.07
C TYR A 258 -2.42 -15.24 -23.40
N ARG A 259 -2.25 -14.21 -24.22
CA ARG A 259 -3.34 -13.33 -24.66
C ARG A 259 -3.68 -13.65 -26.12
N ARG A 260 -4.86 -14.19 -26.34
CA ARG A 260 -5.43 -14.44 -27.66
C ARG A 260 -6.40 -13.33 -28.05
N GLN A 261 -6.93 -13.38 -29.26
CA GLN A 261 -7.84 -12.34 -29.74
C GLN A 261 -9.14 -12.25 -28.92
N SER A 262 -9.71 -13.39 -28.53
CA SER A 262 -11.00 -13.50 -27.85
C SER A 262 -10.91 -13.85 -26.36
N GLU A 263 -9.74 -14.28 -25.88
CA GLU A 263 -9.57 -14.87 -24.55
C GLU A 263 -8.17 -14.67 -23.99
N VAL A 264 -8.04 -14.90 -22.68
CA VAL A 264 -6.77 -14.98 -21.97
C VAL A 264 -6.63 -16.40 -21.41
N VAL A 265 -5.49 -17.04 -21.62
CA VAL A 265 -5.17 -18.35 -21.05
C VAL A 265 -4.15 -18.18 -19.94
N VAL A 266 -4.49 -18.65 -18.76
CA VAL A 266 -3.61 -18.69 -17.58
C VAL A 266 -3.10 -20.11 -17.40
N GLU A 267 -1.79 -20.27 -17.32
CA GLU A 267 -1.10 -21.53 -17.04
C GLU A 267 -0.46 -21.45 -15.65
N ASP A 268 -0.78 -22.39 -14.77
CA ASP A 268 -0.13 -22.52 -13.47
C ASP A 268 1.19 -23.31 -13.55
N GLU A 269 1.92 -23.39 -12.43
CA GLU A 269 3.21 -24.09 -12.37
C GLU A 269 3.13 -25.59 -12.69
N ASN A 270 1.94 -26.21 -12.53
CA ASN A 270 1.71 -27.62 -12.83
C ASN A 270 1.34 -27.83 -14.31
N GLY A 271 1.33 -26.77 -15.12
CA GLY A 271 0.95 -26.81 -16.53
C GLY A 271 -0.57 -26.87 -16.76
N LYS A 272 -1.40 -26.75 -15.73
CA LYS A 272 -2.85 -26.68 -15.89
C LYS A 272 -3.22 -25.31 -16.46
N THR A 273 -4.02 -25.32 -17.53
CA THR A 273 -4.48 -24.11 -18.21
C THR A 273 -5.96 -23.84 -17.95
N GLU A 274 -6.30 -22.58 -17.80
CA GLU A 274 -7.67 -22.09 -17.66
C GLU A 274 -7.88 -20.85 -18.52
N THR A 275 -9.08 -20.67 -19.04
CA THR A 275 -9.43 -19.60 -19.99
C THR A 275 -10.36 -18.59 -19.35
N PHE A 276 -10.10 -17.31 -19.62
CA PHE A 276 -10.81 -16.16 -19.06
C PHE A 276 -11.07 -15.09 -20.13
N ASP A 277 -12.07 -14.25 -19.90
CA ASP A 277 -12.36 -13.10 -20.76
C ASP A 277 -11.37 -11.96 -20.53
N GLU A 278 -10.96 -11.75 -19.29
CA GLU A 278 -10.09 -10.66 -18.87
C GLU A 278 -9.08 -11.17 -17.82
N ILE A 279 -7.94 -10.49 -17.71
CA ILE A 279 -6.98 -10.72 -16.65
C ILE A 279 -6.61 -9.42 -15.94
N VAL A 280 -6.47 -9.49 -14.62
CA VAL A 280 -5.95 -8.39 -13.79
C VAL A 280 -4.69 -8.86 -13.05
N PHE A 281 -3.58 -8.20 -13.32
CA PHE A 281 -2.35 -8.37 -12.56
C PHE A 281 -2.39 -7.47 -11.32
N ALA A 282 -2.55 -8.09 -10.16
CA ALA A 282 -2.51 -7.46 -8.83
C ALA A 282 -1.22 -7.85 -8.07
N CYS A 283 -0.22 -8.39 -8.77
CA CYS A 283 1.12 -8.70 -8.30
C CYS A 283 2.12 -7.60 -8.68
N ASN A 284 3.37 -7.72 -8.25
CA ASN A 284 4.41 -6.74 -8.57
C ASN A 284 4.68 -6.67 -10.08
N ALA A 285 5.10 -5.50 -10.56
CA ALA A 285 5.33 -5.25 -11.99
C ALA A 285 6.39 -6.18 -12.60
N ASN A 286 7.48 -6.45 -11.88
CA ASN A 286 8.51 -7.40 -12.30
C ASN A 286 7.97 -8.84 -12.40
N GLN A 287 7.15 -9.27 -11.45
CA GLN A 287 6.49 -10.58 -11.50
C GLN A 287 5.52 -10.66 -12.68
N THR A 288 4.73 -9.61 -12.90
CA THR A 288 3.85 -9.52 -14.08
C THR A 288 4.63 -9.68 -15.37
N LEU A 289 5.77 -8.99 -15.49
CA LEU A 289 6.62 -9.07 -16.70
C LEU A 289 7.18 -10.48 -16.94
N MET A 290 7.50 -11.20 -15.86
CA MET A 290 8.03 -12.57 -15.94
C MET A 290 7.01 -13.58 -16.45
N ILE A 291 5.73 -13.40 -16.11
CA ILE A 291 4.68 -14.37 -16.45
C ILE A 291 3.86 -13.99 -17.70
N LEU A 292 3.94 -12.74 -18.15
CA LEU A 292 3.20 -12.26 -19.32
C LEU A 292 3.92 -12.61 -20.62
N GLU A 293 3.36 -13.54 -21.39
CA GLU A 293 3.88 -13.87 -22.70
C GLU A 293 3.62 -12.75 -23.72
N LYS A 294 4.63 -12.40 -24.47
CA LYS A 294 4.59 -11.38 -25.52
C LYS A 294 3.98 -10.05 -25.04
N PRO A 295 4.58 -9.40 -24.01
CA PRO A 295 4.18 -8.05 -23.63
C PRO A 295 4.33 -7.09 -24.81
N THR A 296 3.50 -6.06 -24.89
CA THR A 296 3.71 -4.98 -25.84
C THR A 296 4.94 -4.16 -25.47
N PHE A 297 5.49 -3.39 -26.40
CA PHE A 297 6.63 -2.51 -26.09
C PHE A 297 6.36 -1.59 -24.88
N LEU A 298 5.17 -0.98 -24.85
CA LEU A 298 4.79 -0.10 -23.74
C LEU A 298 4.62 -0.84 -22.40
N GLU A 299 4.04 -2.04 -22.41
CA GLU A 299 3.97 -2.87 -21.18
C GLU A 299 5.37 -3.25 -20.70
N SER A 300 6.23 -3.74 -21.59
CA SER A 300 7.62 -4.06 -21.24
C SER A 300 8.34 -2.86 -20.64
N TYR A 301 8.24 -1.69 -21.29
CA TYR A 301 8.85 -0.48 -20.82
C TYR A 301 8.33 -0.06 -19.43
N LEU A 302 7.00 -0.01 -19.24
CA LEU A 302 6.41 0.42 -17.97
C LEU A 302 6.74 -0.56 -16.84
N LEU A 303 6.57 -1.86 -17.07
CA LEU A 303 6.77 -2.88 -16.04
C LEU A 303 8.24 -3.00 -15.64
N SER A 304 9.17 -2.92 -16.61
CA SER A 304 10.62 -2.98 -16.33
C SER A 304 11.18 -1.70 -15.72
N SER A 305 10.51 -0.56 -15.89
CA SER A 305 10.94 0.73 -15.34
C SER A 305 10.59 0.90 -13.86
N ILE A 306 9.75 0.04 -13.31
CA ILE A 306 9.42 0.05 -11.87
C ILE A 306 10.62 -0.47 -11.09
N ARG A 307 11.17 0.40 -10.24
CA ARG A 307 12.29 0.05 -9.36
C ARG A 307 11.78 -0.52 -8.04
N TYR A 308 12.42 -1.57 -7.60
CA TYR A 308 12.19 -2.16 -6.28
C TYR A 308 13.44 -2.00 -5.42
N GLU A 309 13.26 -1.98 -4.11
CA GLU A 309 14.36 -2.04 -3.16
C GLU A 309 15.19 -3.31 -3.41
N SER A 310 16.47 -3.26 -3.09
CA SER A 310 17.33 -4.45 -3.24
C SER A 310 16.87 -5.58 -2.32
N GLU A 311 17.17 -6.82 -2.67
CA GLU A 311 16.80 -7.99 -1.86
C GLU A 311 17.35 -7.90 -0.42
N LEU A 312 18.52 -7.30 -0.24
CA LEU A 312 19.14 -7.10 1.07
C LEU A 312 18.29 -6.23 2.00
N HIS A 313 17.57 -5.23 1.45
CA HIS A 313 16.73 -4.31 2.24
C HIS A 313 15.32 -4.82 2.51
N ASN A 314 14.99 -5.99 2.00
CA ASN A 314 13.66 -6.58 2.16
C ASN A 314 13.65 -7.74 3.15
N HIS A 315 14.82 -8.12 3.69
CA HIS A 315 14.93 -9.17 4.70
C HIS A 315 14.38 -8.67 6.04
N THR A 316 13.57 -9.51 6.65
CA THR A 316 12.88 -9.21 7.91
C THR A 316 12.95 -10.40 8.83
N ILE A 317 13.34 -10.17 10.08
CA ILE A 317 13.38 -11.19 11.12
C ILE A 317 12.39 -10.83 12.23
N VAL A 318 11.52 -11.78 12.56
CA VAL A 318 10.65 -11.75 13.73
C VAL A 318 11.34 -12.49 14.85
N HIS A 319 11.57 -11.86 15.99
CA HIS A 319 12.38 -12.41 17.05
C HIS A 319 12.02 -11.87 18.43
N SER A 320 12.58 -12.47 19.47
CA SER A 320 12.48 -12.01 20.85
C SER A 320 13.81 -11.55 21.46
N ASP A 321 14.82 -11.33 20.63
CA ASP A 321 16.16 -10.90 21.07
C ASP A 321 16.21 -9.40 21.32
N ALA A 322 16.13 -9.00 22.59
CA ALA A 322 16.20 -7.60 23.01
C ALA A 322 17.62 -7.01 22.94
N SER A 323 18.67 -7.81 22.74
CA SER A 323 20.05 -7.31 22.69
C SER A 323 20.36 -6.41 21.49
N VAL A 324 19.49 -6.45 20.45
CA VAL A 324 19.58 -5.53 19.28
C VAL A 324 19.12 -4.10 19.60
N LEU A 325 18.43 -3.92 20.73
CA LEU A 325 18.02 -2.60 21.19
C LEU A 325 19.13 -1.95 22.03
N PRO A 326 19.25 -0.62 22.02
CA PRO A 326 20.18 0.07 22.91
C PRO A 326 19.92 -0.28 24.38
N GLU A 327 20.99 -0.35 25.18
CA GLU A 327 20.88 -0.59 26.61
C GLU A 327 19.93 0.40 27.30
N ASN A 328 19.23 -0.08 28.33
CA ASN A 328 18.11 0.62 29.00
C ASN A 328 18.49 1.94 29.71
N ASP A 329 19.76 2.32 29.74
CA ASP A 329 20.23 3.57 30.36
C ASP A 329 19.74 4.84 29.64
N VAL A 330 19.15 4.67 28.44
CA VAL A 330 18.49 5.77 27.73
C VAL A 330 16.97 5.66 27.96
N ALA A 331 16.52 6.07 29.13
CA ALA A 331 15.11 6.02 29.57
C ALA A 331 14.04 6.40 28.52
N PRO A 332 14.33 7.26 27.52
CA PRO A 332 13.37 7.57 26.45
C PRO A 332 13.09 6.42 25.48
N LEU A 333 13.93 5.38 25.42
CA LEU A 333 13.80 4.32 24.41
C LEU A 333 12.71 3.32 24.71
N ALA A 334 12.40 3.08 25.99
CA ALA A 334 11.40 2.10 26.41
C ALA A 334 9.98 2.35 25.88
N THR A 335 9.66 3.58 25.47
CA THR A 335 8.33 3.99 24.98
C THR A 335 8.28 4.23 23.48
N ARG A 336 9.36 3.99 22.74
CA ARG A 336 9.42 4.21 21.29
C ARG A 336 8.79 3.06 20.52
N SER A 337 8.11 3.39 19.43
CA SER A 337 7.53 2.38 18.53
C SER A 337 8.61 1.59 17.81
N ASN A 338 9.78 2.18 17.61
CA ASN A 338 10.89 1.53 16.92
C ASN A 338 12.23 2.22 17.17
N HIS A 339 13.28 1.46 16.92
CA HIS A 339 14.66 1.92 16.94
C HIS A 339 15.34 1.71 15.60
N ILE A 340 16.13 2.68 15.17
CA ILE A 340 16.86 2.65 13.91
C ILE A 340 18.36 2.77 14.19
N GLU A 341 19.13 1.81 13.71
CA GLU A 341 20.58 1.89 13.63
C GLU A 341 20.97 2.36 12.22
N GLN A 342 21.57 3.53 12.12
CA GLN A 342 22.04 4.08 10.85
C GLN A 342 23.58 4.00 10.77
N TYR A 343 24.07 3.13 9.91
CA TYR A 343 25.49 2.89 9.72
C TYR A 343 26.07 3.80 8.63
N GLY A 344 26.66 4.92 9.03
CA GLY A 344 27.23 5.89 8.10
C GLY A 344 26.19 6.69 7.32
N VAL A 345 26.61 7.25 6.16
CA VAL A 345 25.78 8.17 5.36
C VAL A 345 25.10 7.52 4.15
N ARG A 346 25.36 6.25 3.89
CA ARG A 346 24.73 5.55 2.76
C ARG A 346 23.25 5.30 3.04
N PRO A 347 22.35 5.48 2.07
CA PRO A 347 20.91 5.28 2.25
C PRO A 347 20.56 3.86 2.69
N ASP A 348 21.34 2.89 2.30
CA ASP A 348 21.14 1.47 2.44
C ASP A 348 21.75 0.86 3.71
N ASN A 349 22.57 1.61 4.46
CA ASN A 349 23.20 1.13 5.68
C ASN A 349 22.36 1.50 6.92
N TYR A 350 21.18 0.93 7.03
CA TYR A 350 20.34 1.09 8.23
C TYR A 350 19.63 -0.23 8.57
N GLU A 351 19.29 -0.37 9.83
CA GLU A 351 18.48 -1.44 10.38
C GLU A 351 17.32 -0.79 11.14
N ILE A 352 16.12 -1.36 11.08
CA ILE A 352 14.97 -0.88 11.86
C ILE A 352 14.43 -2.04 12.68
N THR A 353 14.38 -1.86 13.99
CA THR A 353 13.71 -2.77 14.91
C THR A 353 12.41 -2.14 15.40
N TYR A 354 11.28 -2.71 15.03
CA TYR A 354 9.97 -2.37 15.54
C TYR A 354 9.74 -3.06 16.88
N ILE A 355 9.29 -2.27 17.85
CA ILE A 355 9.00 -2.71 19.21
C ILE A 355 7.48 -2.88 19.30
N MET A 356 6.99 -4.08 19.00
CA MET A 356 5.57 -4.31 18.72
C MET A 356 4.67 -4.06 19.92
N HIS A 357 5.13 -4.33 21.13
CA HIS A 357 4.36 -4.00 22.34
C HIS A 357 4.13 -2.47 22.53
N ASN A 358 4.93 -1.61 21.91
CA ASN A 358 4.70 -0.16 21.89
C ASN A 358 3.83 0.31 20.73
N GLN A 359 3.65 -0.53 19.70
CA GLN A 359 2.78 -0.22 18.56
C GLN A 359 1.42 -0.91 18.64
N GLN A 360 1.39 -2.14 19.10
CA GLN A 360 0.21 -2.98 19.19
C GLN A 360 -0.01 -3.40 20.65
N PRO A 361 -0.84 -2.69 21.42
CA PRO A 361 -0.92 -2.82 22.87
C PRO A 361 -1.22 -4.22 23.39
N TRP A 362 -1.92 -5.05 22.62
CA TRP A 362 -2.17 -6.44 23.01
C TRP A 362 -0.90 -7.31 23.03
N ALA A 363 0.16 -6.91 22.31
CA ALA A 363 1.45 -7.61 22.35
C ALA A 363 2.14 -7.50 23.73
N ASN A 364 1.70 -6.57 24.59
CA ASN A 364 2.13 -6.50 26.01
C ASN A 364 1.73 -7.73 26.84
N ARG A 365 0.80 -8.57 26.33
CA ARG A 365 0.44 -9.84 26.99
C ARG A 365 1.46 -10.94 26.76
N SER A 366 2.42 -10.72 25.86
CA SER A 366 3.46 -11.71 25.57
C SER A 366 4.44 -11.82 26.73
N ASP A 367 4.83 -13.06 27.05
CA ASP A 367 5.88 -13.39 28.02
C ASP A 367 7.30 -13.11 27.46
N LYS A 368 7.41 -12.79 26.17
CA LYS A 368 8.65 -12.49 25.45
C LYS A 368 8.55 -11.19 24.67
N PRO A 369 9.67 -10.49 24.44
CA PRO A 369 9.69 -9.34 23.53
C PRO A 369 9.16 -9.70 22.14
N CYS A 370 8.24 -8.89 21.60
CA CYS A 370 7.76 -9.00 20.23
C CYS A 370 8.49 -7.97 19.37
N LEU A 371 9.53 -8.40 18.65
CA LEU A 371 10.39 -7.55 17.85
C LEU A 371 10.36 -7.96 16.39
N VAL A 372 10.43 -6.96 15.51
CA VAL A 372 10.53 -7.15 14.06
C VAL A 372 11.66 -6.28 13.54
N THR A 373 12.74 -6.92 13.08
CA THR A 373 13.89 -6.22 12.53
C THR A 373 13.93 -6.31 11.02
N TYR A 374 13.83 -5.16 10.37
CA TYR A 374 14.03 -5.00 8.93
C TYR A 374 15.49 -4.72 8.62
N ASN A 375 15.98 -5.33 7.53
CA ASN A 375 17.36 -5.19 7.08
C ASN A 375 18.35 -5.45 8.22
N PRO A 376 18.28 -6.65 8.84
CA PRO A 376 19.11 -6.97 10.00
C PRO A 376 20.59 -6.94 9.63
N ILE A 377 21.34 -6.06 10.29
CA ILE A 377 22.80 -5.91 10.20
C ILE A 377 23.43 -6.40 11.51
N SER A 378 22.74 -6.13 12.63
CA SER A 378 23.11 -6.63 13.95
C SER A 378 22.93 -8.15 14.03
N HIS A 379 23.73 -8.79 14.84
CA HIS A 379 23.57 -10.22 15.13
C HIS A 379 22.30 -10.43 15.96
N ILE A 380 21.41 -11.30 15.49
CA ILE A 380 20.21 -11.77 16.20
C ILE A 380 20.43 -13.23 16.56
N ASP A 381 20.24 -13.56 17.83
CA ASP A 381 20.34 -14.92 18.34
C ASP A 381 19.34 -15.85 17.63
N GLU A 382 19.84 -16.85 16.90
CA GLU A 382 19.01 -17.77 16.12
C GLU A 382 18.00 -18.55 16.98
N GLU A 383 18.30 -18.79 18.27
CA GLU A 383 17.35 -19.47 19.19
C GLU A 383 16.15 -18.59 19.54
N LYS A 384 16.26 -17.28 19.34
CA LYS A 384 15.19 -16.30 19.59
C LYS A 384 14.47 -15.91 18.30
N VAL A 385 14.88 -16.43 17.14
CA VAL A 385 14.23 -16.18 15.86
C VAL A 385 12.95 -17.00 15.77
N ILE A 386 11.83 -16.33 15.46
CA ILE A 386 10.52 -16.94 15.31
C ILE A 386 10.23 -17.17 13.83
N LYS A 387 10.56 -16.16 12.98
CA LYS A 387 10.26 -16.22 11.55
C LYS A 387 11.21 -15.33 10.77
N LYS A 388 11.65 -15.81 9.61
CA LYS A 388 12.33 -15.00 8.60
C LYS A 388 11.35 -14.73 7.46
N TRP A 389 11.33 -13.50 6.95
CA TRP A 389 10.41 -13.07 5.91
C TRP A 389 11.09 -12.15 4.92
N TRP A 390 10.59 -12.12 3.69
CA TRP A 390 11.08 -11.27 2.63
C TRP A 390 9.95 -10.44 2.07
N PHE A 391 10.15 -9.13 2.02
CA PHE A 391 9.26 -8.20 1.35
C PHE A 391 9.88 -7.70 0.07
N GLN A 392 9.08 -7.18 -0.83
CA GLN A 392 9.54 -6.44 -1.98
C GLN A 392 8.80 -5.11 -2.04
N HIS A 393 9.53 -4.03 -1.73
CA HIS A 393 8.98 -2.68 -1.69
C HIS A 393 9.39 -1.91 -2.95
N ILE A 394 8.46 -1.10 -3.44
CA ILE A 394 8.67 -0.25 -4.60
C ILE A 394 9.37 1.06 -4.20
N VAL A 395 10.28 1.53 -5.06
CA VAL A 395 10.93 2.83 -4.90
C VAL A 395 10.05 3.91 -5.53
N HIS A 396 9.57 4.84 -4.73
CA HIS A 396 8.73 5.96 -5.16
C HIS A 396 9.58 7.19 -5.54
N ASP A 397 10.45 7.04 -6.54
CA ASP A 397 11.23 8.15 -7.05
C ASP A 397 10.42 9.12 -7.92
N VAL A 398 11.05 10.21 -8.36
CA VAL A 398 10.43 11.21 -9.23
C VAL A 398 9.90 10.58 -10.52
N PHE A 399 10.63 9.64 -11.10
CA PHE A 399 10.23 9.03 -12.36
C PHE A 399 8.97 8.17 -12.21
N HIS A 400 8.92 7.33 -11.18
CA HIS A 400 7.73 6.53 -10.88
C HIS A 400 6.50 7.40 -10.64
N VAL A 401 6.60 8.35 -9.70
CA VAL A 401 5.43 9.12 -9.23
C VAL A 401 4.93 10.10 -10.26
N SER A 402 5.84 10.76 -10.99
CA SER A 402 5.47 11.87 -11.89
C SER A 402 5.19 11.42 -13.31
N PHE A 403 5.68 10.26 -13.73
CA PHE A 403 5.54 9.77 -15.10
C PHE A 403 4.90 8.40 -15.19
N LEU A 404 5.48 7.35 -14.57
CA LEU A 404 5.04 5.97 -14.79
C LEU A 404 3.59 5.74 -14.34
N ILE A 405 3.19 6.22 -13.15
CA ILE A 405 1.80 6.09 -12.65
C ILE A 405 0.80 6.61 -13.70
N HIS A 406 1.10 7.75 -14.32
CA HIS A 406 0.21 8.36 -15.33
C HIS A 406 0.22 7.63 -16.66
N MET A 407 1.31 6.94 -17.00
CA MET A 407 1.44 6.20 -18.24
C MET A 407 0.71 4.85 -18.20
N PHE A 408 0.52 4.24 -17.03
CA PHE A 408 -0.20 2.96 -16.91
C PHE A 408 -1.61 3.01 -17.52
N ARG A 409 -2.29 4.17 -17.55
CA ARG A 409 -3.60 4.32 -18.21
C ARG A 409 -3.62 3.93 -19.69
N PHE A 410 -2.47 3.95 -20.38
CA PHE A 410 -2.37 3.62 -21.80
C PHE A 410 -2.28 2.13 -22.07
N VAL A 411 -1.99 1.32 -21.06
CA VAL A 411 -1.98 -0.15 -21.16
C VAL A 411 -3.21 -0.79 -20.55
N GLN A 412 -3.95 -0.08 -19.69
CA GLN A 412 -5.16 -0.58 -19.05
C GLN A 412 -6.23 -1.00 -20.07
N GLY A 413 -6.75 -2.21 -19.92
CA GLY A 413 -7.75 -2.80 -20.80
C GLY A 413 -7.26 -3.20 -22.19
N LYS A 414 -5.98 -2.97 -22.52
CA LYS A 414 -5.41 -3.41 -23.79
C LYS A 414 -5.17 -4.91 -23.77
N LYS A 415 -5.55 -5.58 -24.87
CA LYS A 415 -5.45 -7.04 -24.98
C LYS A 415 -6.04 -7.77 -23.76
N ARG A 416 -7.19 -7.29 -23.25
CA ARG A 416 -7.91 -7.89 -22.10
C ARG A 416 -7.10 -7.91 -20.80
N THR A 417 -6.17 -6.97 -20.64
CA THR A 417 -5.21 -6.97 -19.54
C THR A 417 -5.31 -5.69 -18.72
N TRP A 418 -5.34 -5.85 -17.41
CA TRP A 418 -5.43 -4.76 -16.43
C TRP A 418 -4.34 -4.89 -15.38
N HIS A 419 -3.97 -3.78 -14.78
CA HIS A 419 -2.96 -3.71 -13.73
C HIS A 419 -3.48 -2.91 -12.54
N CYS A 420 -3.29 -3.43 -11.33
CA CYS A 420 -3.54 -2.71 -10.09
C CYS A 420 -2.45 -3.03 -9.06
N GLY A 421 -2.36 -2.24 -8.00
CA GLY A 421 -1.36 -2.39 -6.96
C GLY A 421 -0.44 -1.19 -6.82
N ALA A 422 0.59 -1.33 -5.99
CA ALA A 422 1.50 -0.24 -5.61
C ALA A 422 2.17 0.45 -6.79
N HIS A 423 2.49 -0.29 -7.85
CA HIS A 423 3.14 0.25 -9.04
C HIS A 423 2.22 1.16 -9.89
N THR A 424 0.91 1.07 -9.71
CA THR A 424 -0.07 1.93 -10.40
C THR A 424 -0.44 3.18 -9.60
N LEU A 425 -0.07 3.24 -8.32
CA LEU A 425 -0.27 4.38 -7.42
C LEU A 425 0.91 4.53 -6.47
N ILE A 426 0.70 4.28 -5.18
CA ILE A 426 1.71 4.41 -4.12
C ILE A 426 1.60 3.20 -3.20
N ASN A 427 2.71 2.77 -2.61
CA ASN A 427 2.73 1.66 -1.67
C ASN A 427 2.08 2.06 -0.33
N SER A 428 0.79 1.79 -0.20
CA SER A 428 0.06 1.77 1.08
C SER A 428 -1.13 0.82 0.96
N GLN A 429 -1.59 0.30 2.06
CA GLN A 429 -2.78 -0.57 2.09
C GLN A 429 -3.99 0.13 1.47
N GLU A 430 -4.24 1.38 1.84
CA GLU A 430 -5.34 2.20 1.32
C GLU A 430 -5.27 2.38 -0.20
N THR A 431 -4.14 2.88 -0.73
CA THR A 431 -4.02 3.15 -2.16
C THR A 431 -4.02 1.88 -3.00
N CYS A 432 -3.46 0.79 -2.48
CA CYS A 432 -3.51 -0.52 -3.13
C CYS A 432 -4.94 -1.07 -3.16
N PHE A 433 -5.71 -0.95 -2.07
CA PHE A 433 -7.12 -1.33 -2.04
C PHE A 433 -7.93 -0.54 -3.07
N VAL A 434 -7.78 0.78 -3.07
CA VAL A 434 -8.45 1.67 -4.03
C VAL A 434 -8.07 1.36 -5.47
N SER A 435 -6.82 0.95 -5.74
CA SER A 435 -6.40 0.58 -7.10
C SER A 435 -7.18 -0.63 -7.62
N GLY A 436 -7.45 -1.61 -6.75
CA GLY A 436 -8.31 -2.76 -7.06
C GLY A 436 -9.76 -2.33 -7.35
N LEU A 437 -10.36 -1.52 -6.47
CA LEU A 437 -11.71 -0.98 -6.65
C LEU A 437 -11.84 -0.17 -7.95
N ALA A 438 -10.84 0.66 -8.27
CA ALA A 438 -10.85 1.46 -9.49
C ALA A 438 -10.76 0.60 -10.75
N THR A 439 -9.99 -0.49 -10.70
CA THR A 439 -9.90 -1.46 -11.79
C THR A 439 -11.22 -2.23 -11.96
N ALA A 440 -11.86 -2.66 -10.86
CA ALA A 440 -13.19 -3.26 -10.90
C ALA A 440 -14.23 -2.33 -11.55
N ARG A 441 -14.20 -1.04 -11.20
CA ARG A 441 -15.07 -0.04 -11.80
C ARG A 441 -14.83 0.13 -13.31
N GLN A 442 -13.59 0.06 -13.75
CA GLN A 442 -13.25 0.09 -15.19
C GLN A 442 -13.73 -1.15 -15.93
N LEU A 443 -13.70 -2.29 -15.29
CA LEU A 443 -14.31 -3.52 -15.81
C LEU A 443 -15.84 -3.44 -15.87
N GLY A 444 -16.47 -2.50 -15.16
CA GLY A 444 -17.92 -2.28 -15.16
C GLY A 444 -18.63 -2.67 -13.87
N ALA A 445 -17.90 -3.06 -12.83
CA ALA A 445 -18.48 -3.29 -11.50
C ALA A 445 -18.94 -1.98 -10.86
N ASP A 446 -19.87 -2.06 -9.92
CA ASP A 446 -20.30 -0.91 -9.17
C ASP A 446 -19.27 -0.55 -8.09
N TYR A 447 -19.23 0.73 -7.72
CA TYR A 447 -18.43 1.16 -6.57
C TYR A 447 -19.20 0.83 -5.28
N PRO A 448 -18.63 0.00 -4.40
CA PRO A 448 -19.40 -0.62 -3.33
C PRO A 448 -19.73 0.31 -2.16
N PHE A 449 -18.96 1.37 -1.92
CA PHE A 449 -19.20 2.28 -0.80
C PHE A 449 -20.19 3.38 -1.12
N ARG A 450 -20.96 3.80 -0.11
CA ARG A 450 -22.00 4.86 -0.22
C ARG A 450 -21.51 6.21 0.31
N ASP A 451 -20.52 6.21 1.22
CA ASP A 451 -20.02 7.41 1.86
C ASP A 451 -19.48 8.45 0.85
N PRO A 452 -19.90 9.73 0.93
CA PRO A 452 -19.48 10.77 0.01
C PRO A 452 -17.99 11.11 0.07
N GLU A 453 -17.37 11.09 1.26
CA GLU A 453 -15.96 11.42 1.41
C GLU A 453 -15.08 10.33 0.83
N THR A 454 -15.39 9.06 1.13
CA THR A 454 -14.74 7.89 0.52
C THR A 454 -14.86 7.93 -1.00
N ARG A 455 -16.05 8.27 -1.53
CA ARG A 455 -16.28 8.44 -2.98
C ARG A 455 -15.43 9.57 -3.57
N LYS A 456 -15.25 10.66 -2.87
CA LYS A 456 -14.40 11.78 -3.31
C LYS A 456 -12.93 11.34 -3.48
N TRP A 457 -12.39 10.60 -2.53
CA TRP A 457 -11.04 10.04 -2.61
C TRP A 457 -10.91 8.99 -3.71
N PHE A 458 -11.89 8.11 -3.85
CA PHE A 458 -11.96 7.16 -4.97
C PHE A 458 -11.88 7.87 -6.33
N ASN A 459 -12.67 8.92 -6.50
CA ASN A 459 -12.66 9.73 -7.71
C ASN A 459 -11.31 10.40 -7.95
N TYR A 460 -10.63 10.85 -6.91
CA TYR A 460 -9.30 11.43 -7.02
C TYR A 460 -8.29 10.39 -7.54
N TYR A 461 -8.28 9.20 -6.98
CA TYR A 461 -7.40 8.11 -7.43
C TYR A 461 -7.73 7.63 -8.84
N GLY A 462 -9.00 7.50 -9.18
CA GLY A 462 -9.43 7.15 -10.54
C GLY A 462 -9.00 8.17 -11.60
N ARG A 463 -8.88 9.43 -11.21
CA ARG A 463 -8.28 10.46 -12.10
C ARG A 463 -6.79 10.22 -12.34
N MET A 464 -6.06 9.79 -11.33
CA MET A 464 -4.63 9.49 -11.46
C MET A 464 -4.42 8.27 -12.35
N MET A 465 -5.09 7.16 -12.03
CA MET A 465 -4.90 5.87 -12.73
C MET A 465 -5.47 5.84 -14.15
N TYR A 466 -6.65 6.42 -14.36
CA TYR A 466 -7.44 6.26 -15.59
C TYR A 466 -7.74 7.58 -16.31
N GLY A 467 -7.39 8.70 -15.68
CA GLY A 467 -7.72 10.01 -16.24
C GLY A 467 -9.21 10.34 -16.22
N TRP A 468 -9.99 9.79 -15.32
CA TRP A 468 -11.43 10.00 -15.23
C TRP A 468 -11.81 11.49 -15.25
N ARG A 469 -12.85 11.81 -16.00
CA ARG A 469 -13.43 13.16 -16.05
C ARG A 469 -14.75 13.10 -15.28
N PHE A 470 -14.83 13.75 -14.13
CA PHE A 470 -16.10 13.94 -13.44
C PHE A 470 -16.68 15.29 -13.86
N ARG A 471 -17.92 15.30 -14.33
CA ARG A 471 -18.69 16.53 -14.38
C ARG A 471 -18.89 17.00 -12.94
N LYS A 472 -18.70 18.28 -12.64
CA LYS A 472 -19.17 18.84 -11.39
C LYS A 472 -20.67 18.58 -11.34
N ALA A 473 -21.12 17.88 -10.28
CA ALA A 473 -22.55 17.79 -9.97
C ALA A 473 -23.06 19.18 -9.62
#